data_47cc5c1cecf290193fe1c77fd61e6591
#
_entry.id   47cc5c1cecf290193fe1c77fd61e6591
#
_cell.length_a   1.000
_cell.length_b   1.000
_cell.length_c   1.000
_cell.angle_alpha   90.00
_cell.angle_beta   90.00
_cell.angle_gamma   90.00
#
_symmetry.space_group_name_H-M   'P 1'
#
loop_
_entity.id
_entity.type
_entity.pdbx_description
1 polymer ?
#
loop_
_entity_poly.entity_id
_entity_poly.type
_entity_poly.pdbx_seq_one_letter_code
_entity_poly.pdbx_strand_id
1 'polypeptide(L)'
;MLKVIGSVKTSSKDRLSKIFLDKFLYSRMTETALPHIAIFLNDVQRKAARRPNEYSVNGTFLTGHFKAFTVKLNALDGVYYCDPRPIMERDPLLSRHIKTIDALFYEDLWSLLAEPTTPPEGTKVTSESDAKFMNQ
;
A
#
# COMPACT_ATOMS: atom_id res chain seq x y z
N MET A 1 -1.93 -2.34 23.09
CA MET A 1 -2.70 -2.91 21.95
C MET A 1 -2.10 -2.39 20.64
N LEU A 2 -1.80 -3.26 19.71
CA LEU A 2 -1.26 -2.89 18.38
C LEU A 2 -2.35 -2.21 17.56
N LYS A 3 -2.07 -1.04 16.99
CA LYS A 3 -3.05 -0.24 16.23
C LYS A 3 -2.76 -0.16 14.73
N VAL A 4 -1.49 -0.08 14.36
CA VAL A 4 -1.03 0.06 12.97
C VAL A 4 0.25 -0.71 12.77
N ILE A 5 0.43 -1.30 11.62
CA ILE A 5 1.69 -1.91 11.19
C ILE A 5 2.33 -1.03 10.12
N GLY A 6 3.53 -0.55 10.37
CA GLY A 6 4.30 0.26 9.44
C GLY A 6 5.55 -0.46 8.93
N SER A 7 5.69 -0.58 7.63
CA SER A 7 6.90 -1.08 6.99
C SER A 7 7.72 0.10 6.47
N VAL A 8 8.90 0.31 7.04
CA VAL A 8 9.81 1.42 6.67
C VAL A 8 10.97 0.87 5.86
N LYS A 9 11.20 1.43 4.69
CA LYS A 9 12.27 1.03 3.76
C LYS A 9 12.92 2.26 3.13
N THR A 10 14.20 2.14 2.77
CA THR A 10 14.93 3.21 2.07
C THR A 10 14.51 3.33 0.61
N SER A 11 14.16 2.22 -0.03
CA SER A 11 13.66 2.21 -1.41
C SER A 11 12.60 1.15 -1.61
N SER A 12 11.80 1.32 -2.64
CA SER A 12 10.74 0.36 -3.02
C SER A 12 11.26 -0.89 -3.73
N LYS A 13 12.56 -0.96 -4.06
CA LYS A 13 13.14 -2.11 -4.75
C LYS A 13 12.88 -3.43 -4.02
N ASP A 14 12.27 -4.38 -4.70
CA ASP A 14 11.98 -5.74 -4.22
C ASP A 14 11.24 -5.82 -2.87
N ARG A 15 10.83 -4.67 -2.33
CA ARG A 15 10.22 -4.57 -1.00
C ARG A 15 8.72 -4.33 -1.04
N LEU A 16 8.25 -3.65 -2.07
CA LEU A 16 6.85 -3.27 -2.16
C LEU A 16 5.93 -4.50 -2.23
N SER A 17 6.22 -5.44 -3.10
CA SER A 17 5.47 -6.70 -3.22
C SER A 17 5.42 -7.48 -1.93
N LYS A 18 6.54 -7.50 -1.20
CA LYS A 18 6.62 -8.16 0.10
C LYS A 18 5.68 -7.50 1.14
N ILE A 19 5.57 -6.18 1.14
CA ILE A 19 4.69 -5.48 2.08
C ILE A 19 3.22 -5.82 1.83
N PHE A 20 2.79 -5.92 0.58
CA PHE A 20 1.45 -6.40 0.23
C PHE A 20 1.20 -7.82 0.72
N LEU A 21 2.18 -8.70 0.51
CA LEU A 21 2.10 -10.08 0.97
C LEU A 21 2.08 -10.16 2.50
N ASP A 22 2.91 -9.40 3.18
CA ASP A 22 2.94 -9.35 4.65
C ASP A 22 1.58 -8.91 5.23
N LYS A 23 0.94 -7.91 4.64
CA LYS A 23 -0.42 -7.52 5.04
C LYS A 23 -1.42 -8.67 4.87
N PHE A 24 -1.40 -9.32 3.72
CA PHE A 24 -2.29 -10.44 3.43
C PHE A 24 -2.09 -11.60 4.41
N LEU A 25 -0.85 -12.02 4.62
CA LEU A 25 -0.52 -13.11 5.52
C LEU A 25 -0.86 -12.77 6.98
N TYR A 26 -0.54 -11.56 7.42
CA TYR A 26 -0.85 -11.13 8.78
C TYR A 26 -2.35 -11.19 9.05
N SER A 27 -3.17 -10.66 8.16
CA SER A 27 -4.62 -10.69 8.32
C SER A 27 -5.18 -12.12 8.36
N ARG A 28 -4.59 -13.04 7.58
CA ARG A 28 -4.98 -14.46 7.57
C ARG A 28 -4.56 -15.20 8.83
N MET A 29 -3.35 -14.94 9.32
CA MET A 29 -2.80 -15.64 10.50
C MET A 29 -3.41 -15.16 11.81
N THR A 30 -3.75 -13.90 11.90
CA THR A 30 -4.25 -13.29 13.15
C THR A 30 -5.75 -13.06 13.16
N GLU A 31 -6.42 -13.27 12.03
CA GLU A 31 -7.84 -12.94 11.82
C GLU A 31 -8.18 -11.48 12.19
N THR A 32 -7.18 -10.59 12.09
CA THR A 32 -7.27 -9.18 12.49
C THR A 32 -6.98 -8.29 11.31
N ALA A 33 -7.89 -7.35 11.03
CA ALA A 33 -7.74 -6.35 9.98
C ALA A 33 -7.09 -5.06 10.53
N LEU A 34 -5.81 -5.10 10.86
CA LEU A 34 -5.07 -3.91 11.26
C LEU A 34 -4.63 -3.10 10.03
N PRO A 35 -4.68 -1.76 10.10
CA PRO A 35 -4.09 -0.90 9.08
C PRO A 35 -2.61 -1.23 8.87
N HIS A 36 -2.22 -1.39 7.61
CA HIS A 36 -0.85 -1.69 7.20
C HIS A 36 -0.37 -0.65 6.21
N ILE A 37 0.64 0.11 6.60
CA ILE A 37 1.20 1.20 5.81
C ILE A 37 2.63 0.91 5.40
N ALA A 38 3.05 1.52 4.30
CA ALA A 38 4.42 1.51 3.83
C ALA A 38 5.01 2.92 3.81
N ILE A 39 6.24 3.05 4.26
CA ILE A 39 6.98 4.31 4.27
C ILE A 39 8.30 4.09 3.54
N PHE A 40 8.55 4.89 2.50
CA PHE A 40 9.77 4.85 1.71
C PHE A 40 10.47 6.21 1.72
N LEU A 41 11.80 6.17 1.76
CA LEU A 41 12.59 7.38 1.54
C LEU A 41 12.41 7.86 0.09
N ASN A 42 12.64 6.95 -0.87
CA ASN A 42 12.45 7.21 -2.30
C ASN A 42 12.22 5.89 -3.05
N ASP A 43 12.08 5.97 -4.38
CA ASP A 43 11.99 4.79 -5.24
C ASP A 43 13.23 4.56 -6.11
N VAL A 44 14.30 5.24 -5.84
CA VAL A 44 15.51 5.21 -6.67
C VAL A 44 16.61 4.37 -6.07
N GLN A 45 17.33 3.70 -6.94
CA GLN A 45 18.58 3.03 -6.61
C GLN A 45 19.71 3.63 -7.42
N ARG A 46 20.76 4.04 -6.72
CA ARG A 46 22.01 4.43 -7.41
C ARG A 46 22.68 3.19 -7.99
N LYS A 47 23.00 3.23 -9.27
CA LYS A 47 23.89 2.27 -9.88
C LYS A 47 25.35 2.69 -9.67
N ALA A 48 26.23 1.71 -9.55
CA ALA A 48 27.67 1.97 -9.63
C ALA A 48 27.97 2.72 -10.93
N ALA A 49 28.70 3.81 -10.83
CA ALA A 49 29.12 4.58 -11.99
C ALA A 49 29.98 3.70 -12.91
N ARG A 50 29.61 3.60 -14.18
CA ARG A 50 30.43 2.94 -15.19
C ARG A 50 31.59 3.82 -15.67
N ARG A 51 31.50 5.13 -15.44
CA ARG A 51 32.51 6.14 -15.75
C ARG A 51 32.61 7.13 -14.60
N PRO A 52 33.77 7.75 -14.36
CA PRO A 52 33.90 8.85 -13.42
C PRO A 52 32.88 9.94 -13.77
N ASN A 53 32.12 10.37 -12.79
CA ASN A 53 31.05 11.41 -12.89
C ASN A 53 29.75 10.99 -13.62
N GLU A 54 29.53 9.72 -13.93
CA GLU A 54 28.27 9.24 -14.49
C GLU A 54 27.43 8.53 -13.40
N TYR A 55 26.53 9.27 -12.79
CA TYR A 55 25.57 8.70 -11.84
C TYR A 55 24.31 8.30 -12.61
N SER A 56 24.10 7.00 -12.80
CA SER A 56 22.82 6.53 -13.31
C SER A 56 21.89 6.17 -12.14
N VAL A 57 20.67 6.69 -12.19
CA VAL A 57 19.61 6.43 -11.22
C VAL A 57 18.55 5.56 -11.90
N ASN A 58 18.25 4.41 -11.31
CA ASN A 58 17.12 3.59 -11.74
C ASN A 58 15.92 3.80 -10.81
N GLY A 59 14.77 4.00 -11.43
CA GLY A 59 13.51 3.83 -10.71
C GLY A 59 13.33 2.37 -10.29
N THR A 60 12.95 2.16 -9.05
CA THR A 60 12.71 0.83 -8.48
C THR A 60 11.22 0.54 -8.29
N PHE A 61 10.39 1.54 -8.50
CA PHE A 61 8.95 1.42 -8.39
C PHE A 61 8.35 0.79 -9.65
N LEU A 62 7.71 -0.34 -9.47
CA LEU A 62 7.04 -1.07 -10.54
C LEU A 62 5.56 -0.75 -10.55
N THR A 63 5.17 0.24 -11.34
CA THR A 63 3.79 0.75 -11.45
C THR A 63 2.77 -0.36 -11.70
N GLY A 64 3.06 -1.25 -12.64
CA GLY A 64 2.16 -2.37 -12.97
C GLY A 64 1.96 -3.34 -11.81
N HIS A 65 3.03 -3.67 -11.09
CA HIS A 65 2.94 -4.52 -9.90
C HIS A 65 2.15 -3.85 -8.78
N PHE A 66 2.41 -2.57 -8.51
CA PHE A 66 1.65 -1.84 -7.50
C PHE A 66 0.16 -1.82 -7.80
N LYS A 67 -0.22 -1.51 -9.04
CA LYS A 67 -1.62 -1.51 -9.48
C LYS A 67 -2.25 -2.90 -9.35
N ALA A 68 -1.55 -3.94 -9.78
CA ALA A 68 -2.05 -5.31 -9.71
C ALA A 68 -2.26 -5.75 -8.25
N PHE A 69 -1.32 -5.52 -7.36
CA PHE A 69 -1.47 -5.87 -5.95
C PHE A 69 -2.57 -5.05 -5.27
N THR A 70 -2.68 -3.77 -5.56
CA THR A 70 -3.71 -2.89 -5.00
C THR A 70 -5.12 -3.34 -5.40
N VAL A 71 -5.32 -3.68 -6.66
CA VAL A 71 -6.65 -4.01 -7.21
C VAL A 71 -7.00 -5.48 -7.03
N LYS A 72 -6.04 -6.38 -7.17
CA LYS A 72 -6.29 -7.83 -7.24
C LYS A 72 -6.01 -8.59 -5.95
N LEU A 73 -5.13 -8.09 -5.10
CA LEU A 73 -4.83 -8.74 -3.82
C LEU A 73 -5.51 -7.99 -2.67
N ASN A 74 -4.94 -6.90 -2.24
CA ASN A 74 -5.47 -6.02 -1.20
C ASN A 74 -4.70 -4.70 -1.21
N ALA A 75 -5.39 -3.59 -1.12
CA ALA A 75 -4.74 -2.28 -1.00
C ALA A 75 -4.04 -2.14 0.37
N LEU A 76 -2.92 -1.44 0.39
CA LEU A 76 -2.34 -0.93 1.63
C LEU A 76 -3.19 0.24 2.14
N ASP A 77 -3.20 0.46 3.44
CA ASP A 77 -3.97 1.55 4.05
C ASP A 77 -3.31 2.91 3.89
N GLY A 78 -2.06 2.93 3.47
CA GLY A 78 -1.33 4.12 3.06
C GLY A 78 0.06 3.76 2.56
N VAL A 79 0.53 4.50 1.56
CA VAL A 79 1.89 4.41 1.03
C VAL A 79 2.47 5.81 1.00
N TYR A 80 3.56 6.02 1.71
CA TYR A 80 4.14 7.34 1.93
C TYR A 80 5.59 7.38 1.47
N TYR A 81 5.92 8.42 0.72
CA TYR A 81 7.28 8.70 0.25
C TYR A 81 7.77 10.03 0.81
N CYS A 82 9.02 10.04 1.28
CA CYS A 82 9.68 11.31 1.61
C CYS A 82 9.98 12.12 0.35
N ASP A 83 10.31 11.43 -0.74
CA ASP A 83 10.61 12.02 -2.05
C ASP A 83 9.86 11.23 -3.15
N PRO A 84 8.57 11.53 -3.37
CA PRO A 84 7.78 10.84 -4.41
C PRO A 84 8.21 11.28 -5.81
N ARG A 85 8.14 10.36 -6.77
CA ARG A 85 8.39 10.70 -8.18
C ARG A 85 7.15 11.29 -8.85
N PRO A 86 7.34 12.12 -9.91
CA PRO A 86 6.23 12.74 -10.64
C PRO A 86 5.16 11.77 -11.13
N ILE A 87 5.52 10.53 -11.50
CA ILE A 87 4.54 9.53 -11.93
C ILE A 87 3.56 9.14 -10.82
N MET A 88 3.99 9.16 -9.57
CA MET A 88 3.15 8.84 -8.42
C MET A 88 2.09 9.90 -8.17
N GLU A 89 2.36 11.14 -8.54
CA GLU A 89 1.44 12.27 -8.41
C GLU A 89 0.49 12.40 -9.62
N ARG A 90 0.96 12.03 -10.80
CA ARG A 90 0.22 12.20 -12.06
C ARG A 90 -0.73 11.05 -12.38
N ASP A 91 -0.38 9.83 -12.00
CA ASP A 91 -1.22 8.68 -12.28
C ASP A 91 -2.46 8.68 -11.37
N PRO A 92 -3.68 8.57 -11.93
CA PRO A 92 -4.92 8.65 -11.14
C PRO A 92 -5.07 7.58 -10.07
N LEU A 93 -4.55 6.37 -10.29
CA LEU A 93 -4.58 5.30 -9.29
C LEU A 93 -3.50 5.52 -8.24
N LEU A 94 -2.27 5.81 -8.67
CA LEU A 94 -1.14 5.98 -7.76
C LEU A 94 -1.37 7.15 -6.82
N SER A 95 -1.86 8.28 -7.32
CA SER A 95 -2.09 9.50 -6.50
C SER A 95 -3.15 9.31 -5.41
N ARG A 96 -4.04 8.33 -5.55
CA ARG A 96 -5.01 7.99 -4.50
C ARG A 96 -4.39 7.21 -3.35
N HIS A 97 -3.35 6.43 -3.62
CA HIS A 97 -2.74 5.51 -2.65
C HIS A 97 -1.38 5.97 -2.15
N ILE A 98 -0.67 6.77 -2.94
CA ILE A 98 0.69 7.24 -2.64
C ILE A 98 0.63 8.73 -2.31
N LYS A 99 1.12 9.07 -1.14
CA LYS A 99 1.19 10.44 -0.63
C LYS A 99 2.60 10.77 -0.15
N THR A 100 2.84 12.03 0.16
CA THR A 100 4.05 12.45 0.86
C THR A 100 4.00 12.05 2.32
N ILE A 101 5.16 11.94 2.96
CA ILE A 101 5.26 11.59 4.39
C ILE A 101 4.54 12.62 5.28
N ASP A 102 4.47 13.87 4.85
CA ASP A 102 3.77 14.92 5.57
C ASP A 102 2.27 14.59 5.70
N ALA A 103 1.65 14.04 4.66
CA ALA A 103 0.26 13.63 4.70
C ALA A 103 0.00 12.55 5.76
N LEU A 104 0.96 11.64 6.02
CA LEU A 104 0.84 10.68 7.11
C LEU A 104 0.65 11.40 8.45
N PHE A 105 1.52 12.35 8.77
CA PHE A 105 1.53 12.98 10.10
C PHE A 105 0.42 14.03 10.28
N TYR A 106 0.11 14.80 9.24
CA TYR A 106 -0.85 15.90 9.34
C TYR A 106 -2.29 15.49 9.02
N GLU A 107 -2.50 14.43 8.24
CA GLU A 107 -3.82 14.05 7.76
C GLU A 107 -4.24 12.65 8.21
N ASP A 108 -3.45 11.62 7.88
CA ASP A 108 -3.90 10.23 7.89
C ASP A 108 -3.68 9.50 9.23
N LEU A 109 -2.67 9.89 10.01
CA LEU A 109 -2.26 9.14 11.22
C LEU A 109 -3.41 8.97 12.22
N TRP A 110 -4.16 9.99 12.46
CA TRP A 110 -5.27 9.95 13.41
C TRP A 110 -6.39 9.03 12.96
N SER A 111 -6.69 9.02 11.65
CA SER A 111 -7.67 8.10 11.07
C SER A 111 -7.21 6.65 11.14
N LEU A 112 -5.91 6.40 10.92
CA LEU A 112 -5.32 5.07 11.01
C LEU A 112 -5.30 4.52 12.44
N LEU A 113 -5.18 5.40 13.43
CA LEU A 113 -5.17 5.03 14.84
C LEU A 113 -6.58 4.94 15.45
N ALA A 114 -7.59 5.47 14.77
CA ALA A 114 -8.98 5.40 15.21
C ALA A 114 -9.46 3.94 15.27
N GLU A 115 -10.33 3.64 16.20
CA GLU A 115 -10.94 2.32 16.23
C GLU A 115 -11.85 2.14 15.02
N PRO A 116 -11.86 0.95 14.38
CA PRO A 116 -12.79 0.70 13.30
C PRO A 116 -14.20 0.93 13.80
N THR A 117 -14.92 1.84 13.17
CA THR A 117 -16.35 2.00 13.40
C THR A 117 -17.01 0.69 12.99
N THR A 118 -17.60 0.00 13.95
CA THR A 118 -18.43 -1.17 13.67
C THR A 118 -19.52 -0.70 12.71
N PRO A 119 -19.66 -1.32 11.52
CA PRO A 119 -20.78 -0.98 10.65
C PRO A 119 -22.08 -1.16 11.45
N PRO A 120 -23.07 -0.29 11.29
CA PRO A 120 -24.33 -0.49 11.97
C PRO A 120 -24.87 -1.88 11.62
N GLU A 121 -25.18 -2.68 12.61
CA GLU A 121 -25.86 -3.95 12.46
C GLU A 121 -27.15 -3.69 11.68
N GLY A 122 -27.20 -4.09 10.40
CA GLY A 122 -28.40 -3.86 9.63
C GLY A 122 -28.34 -4.19 8.15
N THR A 123 -27.21 -4.58 7.60
CA THR A 123 -27.18 -5.09 6.23
C THR A 123 -26.92 -6.59 6.23
N LYS A 124 -27.95 -7.34 6.58
CA LYS A 124 -28.04 -8.73 6.13
C LYS A 124 -28.15 -8.68 4.62
N VAL A 125 -27.01 -8.84 3.93
CA VAL A 125 -27.03 -9.23 2.53
C VAL A 125 -27.64 -10.63 2.54
N THR A 126 -28.89 -10.70 2.14
CA THR A 126 -29.58 -11.96 1.89
C THR A 126 -28.83 -12.68 0.79
N SER A 127 -28.22 -13.80 1.15
CA SER A 127 -27.46 -14.68 0.27
C SER A 127 -28.36 -15.51 -0.68
N GLU A 128 -29.47 -14.95 -1.14
CA GLU A 128 -30.40 -15.64 -2.05
C GLU A 128 -30.08 -15.45 -3.53
N SER A 129 -29.23 -14.48 -3.89
CA SER A 129 -28.90 -14.27 -5.31
C SER A 129 -27.73 -15.12 -5.81
N ASP A 130 -26.86 -15.57 -4.92
CA ASP A 130 -25.68 -16.36 -5.32
C ASP A 130 -25.97 -17.86 -5.52
N ALA A 131 -27.05 -18.37 -4.97
CA ALA A 131 -27.45 -19.75 -5.17
C ALA A 131 -28.02 -20.04 -6.58
N LYS A 132 -28.46 -19.02 -7.32
CA LYS A 132 -28.99 -19.18 -8.68
C LYS A 132 -27.93 -19.25 -9.78
N PHE A 133 -26.71 -18.81 -9.53
CA PHE A 133 -25.62 -18.86 -10.52
C PHE A 133 -24.78 -20.16 -10.49
N MET A 134 -24.91 -20.99 -9.46
CA MET A 134 -24.17 -22.25 -9.35
C MET A 134 -24.89 -23.48 -9.92
N ASN A 135 -26.12 -23.37 -10.39
CA ASN A 135 -26.92 -24.48 -10.92
C ASN A 135 -27.32 -24.31 -12.40
N GLN A 136 -26.48 -23.67 -13.20
CA GLN A 136 -26.60 -23.70 -14.66
C GLN A 136 -25.31 -24.21 -15.29
#